data_782d1700cfc40888b322955192334704
#
_entry.id   782d1700cfc40888b322955192334704
#
_cell.length_a   1.000
_cell.length_b   1.000
_cell.length_c   1.000
_cell.angle_alpha   90.00
_cell.angle_beta   90.00
_cell.angle_gamma   90.00
#
_symmetry.space_group_name_H-M   'P 1'
#
loop_
_entity.id
_entity.type
_entity.pdbx_description
1 polymer ?
#
loop_
_entity_poly.entity_id
_entity_poly.type
_entity_poly.pdbx_seq_one_letter_code
_entity_poly.pdbx_strand_id
1 'polypeptide(L)'
;MKINFLKTGCVLWLAGLSSMNIYAQAAPATQQQYLYEKLNDKIPGINSREDIKQFYALTHYQTAWIESKDTSRLAALLNHLSSAAYWGLNEKDYQYDFVSAYKKGIFLLKSMEDSLKADIFFTDAAIHFYKDNAYGNTVPILGYTGIKYRPDCSNIVASLAENALRNKSGLPNFNSAASIPEITAIQNKINWMVSVMSKNDFKEMRITSKKTDAENRPLCQKLYQLGFLDSANENILENTVKQKIQEAQLTFNLAVNGEMSPQLIRELNVPLKVRLQQLNLSVNYYRWLACLAQKQQVIVVNIPAAYLKVYQGNKVILEMRMVVGKPSTPTFTLASTVTEVILYPYWYVPLSIAVKELLPAIKRDRSLLNNSNYQVLTKAGKIVDPYSVNWNALSRNYFPYIIRQSTGCDNSLGLLKLNFYNPFGAYLHDTPAKELFKERRRFYSHGCMRMEKPMELGHLVLKNNQVAIDTLTEKGCLKNQSPIIVPADVKMPVVVWYNPAGVDSSGRVLFFEDVYKKFNWGK
;
A
#
# COMPACT_ATOMS: atom_id res chain seq x y z
N MET A 1 19.96 56.11 50.21
CA MET A 1 21.03 56.02 49.23
C MET A 1 20.34 55.63 47.88
N LYS A 2 20.48 56.51 46.89
CA LYS A 2 19.65 56.55 45.67
C LYS A 2 19.97 55.39 44.71
N ILE A 3 18.98 54.73 44.22
CA ILE A 3 19.07 53.73 43.14
C ILE A 3 18.51 54.39 41.87
N ASN A 4 19.37 54.54 40.87
CA ASN A 4 19.01 55.05 39.55
C ASN A 4 18.43 53.94 38.67
N PHE A 5 17.28 54.21 38.08
CA PHE A 5 16.69 53.44 37.00
C PHE A 5 17.38 53.75 35.67
N LEU A 6 17.93 52.73 35.01
CA LEU A 6 18.30 52.79 33.60
C LEU A 6 17.19 52.15 32.76
N LYS A 7 16.55 52.96 31.92
CA LYS A 7 15.64 52.55 30.89
C LYS A 7 16.45 51.99 29.72
N THR A 8 16.24 50.71 29.39
CA THR A 8 16.71 50.13 28.14
C THR A 8 15.51 50.02 27.19
N GLY A 9 15.59 50.73 26.08
CA GLY A 9 14.54 50.78 25.07
C GLY A 9 14.49 49.49 24.26
N CYS A 10 13.30 48.92 24.16
CA CYS A 10 12.98 47.91 23.17
C CYS A 10 12.85 48.54 21.79
N VAL A 11 13.79 48.26 20.90
CA VAL A 11 13.65 48.56 19.47
C VAL A 11 12.75 47.48 18.85
N LEU A 12 11.52 47.86 18.60
CA LEU A 12 10.60 47.07 17.75
C LEU A 12 11.12 47.11 16.30
N TRP A 13 11.65 45.98 15.82
CA TRP A 13 11.82 45.74 14.41
C TRP A 13 10.43 45.47 13.81
N LEU A 14 9.83 46.49 13.21
CA LEU A 14 8.73 46.34 12.24
C LEU A 14 9.32 45.76 10.98
N ALA A 15 9.26 44.40 10.86
CA ALA A 15 9.44 43.73 9.59
C ALA A 15 8.31 44.14 8.69
N GLY A 16 8.64 44.90 7.65
CA GLY A 16 7.72 45.34 6.64
C GLY A 16 7.08 44.14 5.95
N LEU A 17 5.83 43.87 6.27
CA LEU A 17 4.91 43.13 5.39
C LEU A 17 4.70 44.01 4.16
N SER A 18 5.54 43.81 3.13
CA SER A 18 5.24 44.26 1.79
C SER A 18 3.94 43.56 1.37
N SER A 19 2.82 44.27 1.52
CA SER A 19 1.54 43.90 0.93
C SER A 19 1.74 43.79 -0.58
N MET A 20 1.97 42.55 -1.07
CA MET A 20 1.76 42.24 -2.47
C MET A 20 0.26 42.44 -2.76
N ASN A 21 -0.09 43.60 -3.26
CA ASN A 21 -1.39 43.85 -3.86
C ASN A 21 -1.53 42.90 -5.07
N ILE A 22 -2.07 41.73 -4.85
CA ILE A 22 -2.58 40.87 -5.92
C ILE A 22 -3.87 41.55 -6.39
N TYR A 23 -3.81 42.27 -7.50
CA TYR A 23 -4.99 42.74 -8.17
C TYR A 23 -5.77 41.58 -8.77
N ALA A 24 -6.44 40.80 -7.91
CA ALA A 24 -7.54 39.95 -8.35
C ALA A 24 -8.71 40.90 -8.63
N GLN A 25 -9.10 40.98 -9.89
CA GLN A 25 -10.28 41.75 -10.28
C GLN A 25 -11.48 41.12 -9.55
N ALA A 26 -12.11 41.82 -8.63
CA ALA A 26 -13.26 41.33 -7.89
C ALA A 26 -14.37 40.93 -8.88
N ALA A 27 -14.91 39.71 -8.72
CA ALA A 27 -16.07 39.30 -9.52
C ALA A 27 -17.26 40.22 -9.23
N PRO A 28 -18.17 40.45 -10.21
CA PRO A 28 -19.37 41.22 -9.97
C PRO A 28 -20.13 40.72 -8.74
N ALA A 29 -20.62 41.62 -7.90
CA ALA A 29 -21.30 41.25 -6.65
C ALA A 29 -22.45 40.24 -6.84
N THR A 30 -23.11 40.26 -7.98
CA THR A 30 -24.16 39.30 -8.38
C THR A 30 -23.64 37.89 -8.60
N GLN A 31 -22.42 37.68 -9.14
CA GLN A 31 -21.81 36.34 -9.33
C GLN A 31 -21.37 35.75 -8.00
N GLN A 32 -20.72 36.55 -7.16
CA GLN A 32 -20.28 36.12 -5.82
C GLN A 32 -21.48 35.73 -4.96
N GLN A 33 -22.53 36.53 -4.96
CA GLN A 33 -23.77 36.28 -4.22
C GLN A 33 -24.42 34.96 -4.70
N TYR A 34 -24.53 34.76 -6.02
CA TYR A 34 -25.08 33.53 -6.57
C TYR A 34 -24.29 32.30 -6.17
N LEU A 35 -22.96 32.31 -6.28
CA LEU A 35 -22.10 31.18 -5.87
C LEU A 35 -22.24 30.88 -4.37
N TYR A 36 -22.27 31.93 -3.54
CA TYR A 36 -22.47 31.77 -2.10
C TYR A 36 -23.81 31.08 -1.78
N GLU A 37 -24.90 31.54 -2.39
CA GLU A 37 -26.23 30.98 -2.18
C GLU A 37 -26.33 29.56 -2.71
N LYS A 38 -25.89 29.29 -3.93
CA LYS A 38 -25.95 27.94 -4.54
C LYS A 38 -25.12 26.91 -3.82
N LEU A 39 -23.97 27.28 -3.28
CA LEU A 39 -23.15 26.35 -2.49
C LEU A 39 -23.80 26.00 -1.13
N ASN A 40 -24.74 26.79 -0.66
CA ASN A 40 -25.54 26.48 0.52
C ASN A 40 -26.73 25.57 0.20
N ASP A 41 -27.19 25.56 -1.05
CA ASP A 41 -28.22 24.63 -1.55
C ASP A 41 -27.62 23.24 -1.82
N LYS A 42 -28.49 22.23 -1.90
CA LYS A 42 -28.08 20.90 -2.35
C LYS A 42 -27.92 20.89 -3.86
N ILE A 43 -26.68 20.78 -4.36
CA ILE A 43 -26.39 20.62 -5.78
C ILE A 43 -26.31 19.12 -6.07
N PRO A 44 -27.22 18.54 -6.88
CA PRO A 44 -27.15 17.13 -7.27
C PRO A 44 -25.88 16.85 -8.09
N GLY A 45 -25.28 15.67 -7.88
CA GLY A 45 -24.17 15.18 -8.70
C GLY A 45 -22.78 15.69 -8.31
N ILE A 46 -22.61 16.47 -7.25
CA ILE A 46 -21.28 16.83 -6.72
C ILE A 46 -20.84 15.83 -5.64
N ASN A 47 -19.53 15.53 -5.63
CA ASN A 47 -18.93 14.52 -4.75
C ASN A 47 -18.47 15.10 -3.40
N SER A 48 -17.86 16.29 -3.41
CA SER A 48 -17.18 16.86 -2.24
C SER A 48 -17.65 18.28 -1.94
N ARG A 49 -18.89 18.42 -1.47
CA ARG A 49 -19.50 19.74 -1.21
C ARG A 49 -18.66 20.64 -0.29
N GLU A 50 -18.14 20.11 0.80
CA GLU A 50 -17.37 20.91 1.75
C GLU A 50 -16.04 21.40 1.16
N ASP A 51 -15.39 20.59 0.33
CA ASP A 51 -14.17 20.99 -0.37
C ASP A 51 -14.44 22.08 -1.41
N ILE A 52 -15.58 22.00 -2.11
CA ILE A 52 -15.99 23.02 -3.08
C ILE A 52 -16.29 24.33 -2.35
N LYS A 53 -17.00 24.28 -1.22
CA LYS A 53 -17.22 25.46 -0.37
C LYS A 53 -15.90 26.09 0.08
N GLN A 54 -14.97 25.27 0.55
CA GLN A 54 -13.64 25.72 0.94
C GLN A 54 -12.91 26.38 -0.23
N PHE A 55 -12.95 25.78 -1.42
CA PHE A 55 -12.33 26.32 -2.62
C PHE A 55 -12.87 27.70 -2.94
N TYR A 56 -14.21 27.86 -3.03
CA TYR A 56 -14.81 29.16 -3.35
C TYR A 56 -14.65 30.20 -2.24
N ALA A 57 -14.64 29.79 -0.98
CA ALA A 57 -14.28 30.69 0.11
C ALA A 57 -12.85 31.24 -0.04
N LEU A 58 -11.89 30.36 -0.39
CA LEU A 58 -10.50 30.75 -0.63
C LEU A 58 -10.31 31.60 -1.89
N THR A 59 -11.14 31.42 -2.92
CA THR A 59 -11.13 32.23 -4.16
C THR A 59 -12.01 33.48 -4.09
N HIS A 60 -12.52 33.83 -2.91
CA HIS A 60 -13.43 34.93 -2.71
C HIS A 60 -14.66 34.85 -3.65
N TYR A 61 -15.18 33.64 -3.86
CA TYR A 61 -16.31 33.33 -4.75
C TYR A 61 -16.11 33.78 -6.20
N GLN A 62 -14.87 33.79 -6.69
CA GLN A 62 -14.55 34.02 -8.09
C GLN A 62 -14.61 32.70 -8.88
N THR A 63 -15.03 32.77 -10.15
CA THR A 63 -14.96 31.66 -11.10
C THR A 63 -13.50 31.30 -11.38
N ALA A 64 -13.22 30.01 -11.55
CA ALA A 64 -11.86 29.50 -11.73
C ALA A 64 -11.61 28.94 -13.13
N TRP A 65 -12.63 28.45 -13.80
CA TRP A 65 -12.54 27.69 -15.03
C TRP A 65 -13.24 28.38 -16.20
N ILE A 66 -14.38 28.98 -15.94
CA ILE A 66 -15.21 29.66 -16.91
C ILE A 66 -15.01 31.18 -16.77
N GLU A 67 -15.10 31.93 -17.88
CA GLU A 67 -14.91 33.37 -17.91
C GLU A 67 -13.50 33.86 -17.57
N SER A 68 -12.55 32.94 -17.40
CA SER A 68 -11.14 33.30 -17.31
C SER A 68 -10.60 33.76 -18.66
N LYS A 69 -9.82 34.83 -18.69
CA LYS A 69 -9.10 35.27 -19.90
C LYS A 69 -8.09 34.21 -20.34
N ASP A 70 -7.63 33.36 -19.43
CA ASP A 70 -6.74 32.26 -19.69
C ASP A 70 -7.48 30.92 -19.73
N THR A 71 -7.73 30.42 -20.93
CA THR A 71 -8.38 29.12 -21.16
C THR A 71 -7.44 27.94 -20.95
N SER A 72 -6.13 28.17 -20.73
CA SER A 72 -5.12 27.13 -20.62
C SER A 72 -5.36 26.23 -19.39
N ARG A 73 -5.85 26.78 -18.29
CA ARG A 73 -6.16 26.05 -17.07
C ARG A 73 -7.29 25.03 -17.28
N LEU A 74 -8.39 25.45 -17.89
CA LEU A 74 -9.50 24.56 -18.22
C LEU A 74 -9.05 23.50 -19.23
N ALA A 75 -8.27 23.87 -20.25
CA ALA A 75 -7.72 22.93 -21.22
C ALA A 75 -6.81 21.89 -20.55
N ALA A 76 -5.97 22.30 -19.60
CA ALA A 76 -5.14 21.39 -18.81
C ALA A 76 -5.98 20.43 -17.96
N LEU A 77 -7.04 20.93 -17.29
CA LEU A 77 -7.96 20.07 -16.54
C LEU A 77 -8.63 19.05 -17.45
N LEU A 78 -9.19 19.49 -18.56
CA LEU A 78 -9.86 18.59 -19.51
C LEU A 78 -8.92 17.52 -20.06
N ASN A 79 -7.64 17.84 -20.27
CA ASN A 79 -6.63 16.87 -20.68
C ASN A 79 -6.34 15.86 -19.56
N HIS A 80 -6.20 16.29 -18.31
CA HIS A 80 -5.97 15.39 -17.18
C HIS A 80 -7.16 14.45 -16.98
N LEU A 81 -8.39 14.96 -16.99
CA LEU A 81 -9.59 14.14 -16.83
C LEU A 81 -9.73 13.11 -17.96
N SER A 82 -9.48 13.51 -19.22
CA SER A 82 -9.54 12.60 -20.38
C SER A 82 -8.42 11.54 -20.38
N SER A 83 -7.31 11.82 -19.69
CA SER A 83 -6.18 10.92 -19.57
C SER A 83 -6.14 10.19 -18.21
N ALA A 84 -7.25 10.18 -17.46
CA ALA A 84 -7.32 9.58 -16.13
C ALA A 84 -6.82 8.12 -16.09
N ALA A 85 -7.05 7.34 -17.17
CA ALA A 85 -6.55 5.98 -17.30
C ALA A 85 -5.02 5.88 -17.18
N TYR A 86 -4.28 6.88 -17.69
CA TYR A 86 -2.83 6.94 -17.56
C TYR A 86 -2.36 7.20 -16.12
N TRP A 87 -3.24 7.67 -15.25
CA TRP A 87 -2.99 7.86 -13.83
C TRP A 87 -3.45 6.67 -12.97
N GLY A 88 -3.93 5.59 -13.60
CA GLY A 88 -4.53 4.46 -12.91
C GLY A 88 -5.87 4.80 -12.25
N LEU A 89 -6.56 5.77 -12.80
CA LEU A 89 -7.87 6.26 -12.39
C LEU A 89 -8.89 6.02 -13.50
N ASN A 90 -10.18 6.19 -13.19
CA ASN A 90 -11.25 6.00 -14.17
C ASN A 90 -11.89 7.35 -14.50
N GLU A 91 -11.86 7.76 -15.77
CA GLU A 91 -12.42 9.04 -16.23
C GLU A 91 -13.90 9.24 -15.85
N LYS A 92 -14.66 8.13 -15.76
CA LYS A 92 -16.09 8.17 -15.42
C LYS A 92 -16.38 8.65 -14.00
N ASP A 93 -15.37 8.66 -13.12
CA ASP A 93 -15.52 9.09 -11.74
C ASP A 93 -15.48 10.63 -11.59
N TYR A 94 -15.14 11.37 -12.69
CA TYR A 94 -14.85 12.81 -12.65
C TYR A 94 -15.79 13.62 -13.54
N GLN A 95 -17.07 13.66 -13.23
CA GLN A 95 -18.09 14.43 -13.97
C GLN A 95 -18.08 14.15 -15.50
N TYR A 96 -17.83 12.87 -15.86
CA TYR A 96 -17.52 12.46 -17.23
C TYR A 96 -18.56 12.91 -18.26
N ASP A 97 -19.85 12.75 -17.98
CA ASP A 97 -20.92 13.09 -18.93
C ASP A 97 -20.92 14.59 -19.21
N PHE A 98 -20.77 15.40 -18.15
CA PHE A 98 -20.69 16.85 -18.26
C PHE A 98 -19.43 17.29 -19.02
N VAL A 99 -18.25 16.77 -18.63
CA VAL A 99 -16.95 17.07 -19.25
C VAL A 99 -16.96 16.68 -20.73
N SER A 100 -17.49 15.50 -21.05
CA SER A 100 -17.58 14.99 -22.43
C SER A 100 -18.53 15.84 -23.28
N ALA A 101 -19.69 16.22 -22.75
CA ALA A 101 -20.64 17.09 -23.44
C ALA A 101 -20.06 18.49 -23.70
N TYR A 102 -19.37 19.07 -22.71
CA TYR A 102 -18.68 20.34 -22.84
C TYR A 102 -17.61 20.30 -23.95
N LYS A 103 -16.74 19.28 -23.94
CA LYS A 103 -15.68 19.10 -24.97
C LYS A 103 -16.24 18.97 -26.39
N LYS A 104 -17.42 18.37 -26.54
CA LYS A 104 -18.08 18.19 -27.84
C LYS A 104 -18.88 19.43 -28.28
N GLY A 105 -18.89 20.49 -27.46
CA GLY A 105 -19.70 21.69 -27.73
C GLY A 105 -21.22 21.48 -27.64
N ILE A 106 -21.66 20.36 -27.04
CA ILE A 106 -23.08 20.05 -26.86
C ILE A 106 -23.69 20.94 -25.76
N PHE A 107 -22.86 21.26 -24.75
CA PHE A 107 -23.25 22.11 -23.64
C PHE A 107 -22.93 23.57 -23.96
N LEU A 108 -23.96 24.37 -24.16
CA LEU A 108 -23.82 25.80 -24.44
C LEU A 108 -24.07 26.60 -23.15
N LEU A 109 -23.11 27.42 -22.76
CA LEU A 109 -23.24 28.37 -21.65
C LEU A 109 -24.09 29.56 -22.12
N LYS A 110 -25.42 29.48 -21.95
CA LYS A 110 -26.37 30.48 -22.46
C LYS A 110 -26.68 31.58 -21.44
N SER A 111 -26.41 31.34 -20.20
CA SER A 111 -26.69 32.25 -19.09
C SER A 111 -25.53 32.30 -18.10
N MET A 112 -25.51 33.34 -17.27
CA MET A 112 -24.60 33.42 -16.14
C MET A 112 -24.78 32.22 -15.21
N GLU A 113 -26.00 31.75 -14.97
CA GLU A 113 -26.29 30.60 -14.15
C GLU A 113 -25.67 29.32 -14.72
N ASP A 114 -25.74 29.10 -16.03
CA ASP A 114 -25.10 27.94 -16.69
C ASP A 114 -23.60 27.98 -16.52
N SER A 115 -22.97 29.16 -16.69
CA SER A 115 -21.54 29.36 -16.51
C SER A 115 -21.10 29.06 -15.09
N LEU A 116 -21.84 29.54 -14.09
CA LEU A 116 -21.51 29.31 -12.67
C LEU A 116 -21.72 27.86 -12.26
N LYS A 117 -22.75 27.18 -12.75
CA LYS A 117 -22.92 25.72 -12.55
C LYS A 117 -21.78 24.93 -13.19
N ALA A 118 -21.39 25.31 -14.41
CA ALA A 118 -20.26 24.65 -15.08
C ALA A 118 -18.96 24.81 -14.29
N ASP A 119 -18.68 25.99 -13.76
CA ASP A 119 -17.50 26.26 -12.92
C ASP A 119 -17.48 25.39 -11.66
N ILE A 120 -18.65 25.20 -11.01
CA ILE A 120 -18.79 24.30 -9.85
C ILE A 120 -18.51 22.85 -10.23
N PHE A 121 -19.04 22.35 -11.36
CA PHE A 121 -18.78 20.97 -11.80
C PHE A 121 -17.32 20.75 -12.17
N PHE A 122 -16.65 21.69 -12.82
CA PHE A 122 -15.21 21.61 -13.08
C PHE A 122 -14.40 21.66 -11.80
N THR A 123 -14.81 22.45 -10.81
CA THR A 123 -14.18 22.49 -9.49
C THR A 123 -14.30 21.14 -8.78
N ASP A 124 -15.49 20.52 -8.78
CA ASP A 124 -15.71 19.17 -8.23
C ASP A 124 -14.82 18.13 -8.91
N ALA A 125 -14.84 18.12 -10.25
CA ALA A 125 -14.02 17.20 -11.03
C ALA A 125 -12.52 17.38 -10.74
N ALA A 126 -12.04 18.61 -10.66
CA ALA A 126 -10.63 18.91 -10.36
C ALA A 126 -10.25 18.45 -8.96
N ILE A 127 -11.01 18.83 -7.94
CA ILE A 127 -10.73 18.45 -6.55
C ILE A 127 -10.74 16.93 -6.40
N HIS A 128 -11.75 16.26 -6.95
CA HIS A 128 -11.88 14.81 -6.87
C HIS A 128 -10.71 14.10 -7.56
N PHE A 129 -10.40 14.48 -8.80
CA PHE A 129 -9.29 13.91 -9.55
C PHE A 129 -7.94 14.08 -8.84
N TYR A 130 -7.62 15.28 -8.35
CA TYR A 130 -6.34 15.52 -7.70
C TYR A 130 -6.24 14.89 -6.32
N LYS A 131 -7.35 14.78 -5.58
CA LYS A 131 -7.38 14.01 -4.33
C LYS A 131 -7.11 12.54 -4.58
N ASP A 132 -7.75 11.94 -5.58
CA ASP A 132 -7.54 10.55 -5.95
C ASP A 132 -6.12 10.29 -6.45
N ASN A 133 -5.56 11.24 -7.20
CA ASN A 133 -4.16 11.15 -7.63
C ASN A 133 -3.16 11.28 -6.48
N ALA A 134 -3.46 12.08 -5.46
CA ALA A 134 -2.58 12.29 -4.31
C ALA A 134 -2.72 11.20 -3.24
N TYR A 135 -3.93 10.72 -2.99
CA TYR A 135 -4.26 9.86 -1.85
C TYR A 135 -4.69 8.45 -2.21
N GLY A 136 -4.95 8.21 -3.51
CA GLY A 136 -5.60 6.99 -4.00
C GLY A 136 -7.13 7.06 -3.87
N ASN A 137 -7.83 6.59 -4.90
CA ASN A 137 -9.28 6.48 -4.91
C ASN A 137 -9.80 5.26 -4.15
N THR A 138 -8.92 4.39 -3.71
CA THR A 138 -9.25 3.14 -3.05
C THR A 138 -8.33 2.91 -1.87
N VAL A 139 -8.92 2.69 -0.70
CA VAL A 139 -8.17 2.32 0.51
C VAL A 139 -7.97 0.80 0.57
N PRO A 140 -6.89 0.30 1.20
CA PRO A 140 -6.70 -1.13 1.39
C PRO A 140 -7.89 -1.78 2.13
N ILE A 141 -8.37 -2.92 1.60
CA ILE A 141 -9.43 -3.71 2.25
C ILE A 141 -8.81 -4.46 3.41
N LEU A 142 -9.16 -4.06 4.63
CA LEU A 142 -8.62 -4.62 5.86
C LEU A 142 -9.72 -5.32 6.66
N GLY A 143 -9.42 -6.51 7.17
CA GLY A 143 -10.30 -7.24 8.08
C GLY A 143 -10.40 -6.59 9.47
N TYR A 144 -9.38 -5.78 9.83
CA TYR A 144 -9.36 -4.99 11.05
C TYR A 144 -8.59 -3.69 10.83
N THR A 145 -9.10 -2.58 11.37
CA THR A 145 -8.43 -1.27 11.33
C THR A 145 -8.34 -0.71 12.74
N GLY A 146 -7.17 -0.81 13.34
CA GLY A 146 -6.82 -0.26 14.66
C GLY A 146 -6.10 1.08 14.60
N ILE A 147 -5.88 1.63 13.41
CA ILE A 147 -5.30 2.97 13.22
C ILE A 147 -6.37 3.94 12.75
N LYS A 148 -6.38 5.14 13.34
CA LYS A 148 -7.19 6.27 12.85
C LYS A 148 -6.33 7.05 11.86
N TYR A 149 -6.55 6.82 10.58
CA TYR A 149 -5.79 7.48 9.54
C TYR A 149 -6.71 8.00 8.44
N ARG A 150 -6.54 9.28 8.10
CA ARG A 150 -7.12 9.92 6.92
C ARG A 150 -5.98 10.54 6.11
N PRO A 151 -5.93 10.33 4.79
CA PRO A 151 -4.94 10.98 3.94
C PRO A 151 -5.15 12.50 3.95
N ASP A 152 -4.11 13.23 4.37
CA ASP A 152 -4.12 14.70 4.45
C ASP A 152 -2.71 15.29 4.24
N CYS A 153 -1.86 14.56 3.51
CA CYS A 153 -0.47 14.94 3.27
C CYS A 153 -0.29 16.06 2.25
N SER A 154 -1.36 16.47 1.56
CA SER A 154 -1.34 17.55 0.57
C SER A 154 -2.59 18.42 0.72
N ASN A 155 -2.42 19.72 0.61
CA ASN A 155 -3.56 20.64 0.65
C ASN A 155 -4.07 20.94 -0.76
N ILE A 156 -4.74 19.94 -1.37
CA ILE A 156 -5.20 20.00 -2.76
C ILE A 156 -6.12 21.19 -2.99
N VAL A 157 -7.11 21.40 -2.13
CA VAL A 157 -8.11 22.47 -2.28
C VAL A 157 -7.45 23.84 -2.25
N ALA A 158 -6.59 24.11 -1.25
CA ALA A 158 -5.90 25.39 -1.15
C ALA A 158 -4.92 25.62 -2.31
N SER A 159 -4.22 24.57 -2.76
CA SER A 159 -3.30 24.69 -3.89
C SER A 159 -4.02 24.99 -5.21
N LEU A 160 -5.18 24.40 -5.44
CA LEU A 160 -6.03 24.71 -6.59
C LEU A 160 -6.58 26.15 -6.50
N ALA A 161 -7.05 26.56 -5.32
CA ALA A 161 -7.56 27.91 -5.10
C ALA A 161 -6.46 28.98 -5.30
N GLU A 162 -5.26 28.74 -4.75
CA GLU A 162 -4.10 29.62 -4.95
C GLU A 162 -3.70 29.73 -6.43
N ASN A 163 -3.71 28.60 -7.15
CA ASN A 163 -3.43 28.59 -8.58
C ASN A 163 -4.49 29.41 -9.35
N ALA A 164 -5.77 29.28 -8.98
CA ALA A 164 -6.85 30.05 -9.58
C ALA A 164 -6.68 31.56 -9.36
N LEU A 165 -6.40 31.98 -8.13
CA LEU A 165 -6.23 33.40 -7.77
C LEU A 165 -5.00 34.05 -8.43
N ARG A 166 -3.91 33.32 -8.55
CA ARG A 166 -2.67 33.85 -9.15
C ARG A 166 -2.70 33.89 -10.67
N ASN A 167 -3.79 33.48 -11.31
CA ASN A 167 -3.93 33.39 -12.76
C ASN A 167 -2.74 32.68 -13.44
N LYS A 168 -2.16 31.68 -12.76
CA LYS A 168 -1.08 30.89 -13.34
C LYS A 168 -1.62 30.02 -14.46
N SER A 169 -0.96 30.06 -15.60
CA SER A 169 -1.24 29.14 -16.69
C SER A 169 -1.01 27.69 -16.25
N GLY A 170 -1.93 26.80 -16.62
CA GLY A 170 -1.87 25.39 -16.27
C GLY A 170 -2.37 25.09 -14.85
N LEU A 171 -2.05 23.89 -14.37
CA LEU A 171 -2.49 23.38 -13.07
C LEU A 171 -1.30 23.10 -12.16
N PRO A 172 -1.47 23.13 -10.83
CA PRO A 172 -0.42 22.78 -9.90
C PRO A 172 0.09 21.35 -10.15
N ASN A 173 1.38 21.15 -10.05
CA ASN A 173 1.93 19.80 -10.08
C ASN A 173 1.75 19.16 -8.70
N PHE A 174 0.80 18.24 -8.60
CA PHE A 174 0.53 17.45 -7.40
C PHE A 174 1.32 16.15 -7.34
N ASN A 175 2.28 15.92 -8.25
CA ASN A 175 3.27 14.86 -8.12
C ASN A 175 4.18 15.21 -6.94
N SER A 176 3.69 14.91 -5.77
CA SER A 176 4.20 15.40 -4.52
C SER A 176 5.57 14.83 -4.18
N ALA A 177 6.29 15.58 -3.36
CA ALA A 177 7.44 15.12 -2.57
C ALA A 177 7.16 13.84 -1.74
N ALA A 178 5.92 13.36 -1.72
CA ALA A 178 5.42 12.13 -1.10
C ALA A 178 5.54 10.87 -1.95
N SER A 179 5.94 10.98 -3.22
CA SER A 179 5.93 9.82 -4.12
C SER A 179 6.97 8.80 -3.70
N ILE A 180 6.53 7.65 -3.23
CA ILE A 180 7.39 6.48 -3.03
C ILE A 180 7.73 5.84 -4.40
N PRO A 181 8.89 5.16 -4.53
CA PRO A 181 9.36 4.63 -5.83
C PRO A 181 8.35 3.70 -6.53
N GLU A 182 7.57 2.96 -5.77
CA GLU A 182 6.54 2.06 -6.27
C GLU A 182 5.48 2.77 -7.11
N ILE A 183 5.09 3.98 -6.73
CA ILE A 183 4.07 4.76 -7.48
C ILE A 183 4.60 5.07 -8.88
N THR A 184 5.81 5.58 -8.99
CA THR A 184 6.41 5.94 -10.29
C THR A 184 6.59 4.71 -11.19
N ALA A 185 7.12 3.60 -10.64
CA ALA A 185 7.35 2.40 -11.41
C ALA A 185 6.04 1.79 -11.94
N ILE A 186 5.02 1.70 -11.08
CA ILE A 186 3.69 1.19 -11.47
C ILE A 186 3.04 2.14 -12.48
N GLN A 187 3.14 3.46 -12.27
CA GLN A 187 2.61 4.47 -13.18
C GLN A 187 3.20 4.35 -14.58
N ASN A 188 4.51 4.17 -14.71
CA ASN A 188 5.16 3.94 -16.00
C ASN A 188 4.63 2.67 -16.68
N LYS A 189 4.37 1.62 -15.91
CA LYS A 189 3.80 0.38 -16.44
C LYS A 189 2.35 0.54 -16.89
N ILE A 190 1.55 1.30 -16.15
CA ILE A 190 0.18 1.69 -16.54
C ILE A 190 0.24 2.47 -17.85
N ASN A 191 1.10 3.50 -17.94
CA ASN A 191 1.25 4.34 -19.13
C ASN A 191 1.57 3.50 -20.37
N TRP A 192 2.51 2.57 -20.24
CA TRP A 192 2.83 1.64 -21.32
C TRP A 192 1.60 0.84 -21.76
N MET A 193 0.92 0.17 -20.82
CA MET A 193 -0.22 -0.68 -21.15
C MET A 193 -1.39 0.11 -21.75
N VAL A 194 -1.69 1.29 -21.20
CA VAL A 194 -2.74 2.16 -21.74
C VAL A 194 -2.37 2.60 -23.15
N SER A 195 -1.13 3.03 -23.40
CA SER A 195 -0.69 3.47 -24.74
C SER A 195 -0.78 2.34 -25.77
N VAL A 196 -0.42 1.11 -25.38
CA VAL A 196 -0.52 -0.06 -26.26
C VAL A 196 -1.98 -0.41 -26.56
N MET A 197 -2.83 -0.41 -25.52
CA MET A 197 -4.26 -0.75 -25.66
C MET A 197 -5.07 0.31 -26.40
N SER A 198 -4.62 1.55 -26.45
CA SER A 198 -5.28 2.66 -27.15
C SER A 198 -4.97 2.73 -28.64
N LYS A 199 -4.12 1.84 -29.17
CA LYS A 199 -3.84 1.79 -30.62
C LYS A 199 -5.06 1.26 -31.39
N ASN A 200 -5.36 1.87 -32.53
CA ASN A 200 -6.52 1.51 -33.36
C ASN A 200 -6.49 0.04 -33.85
N ASP A 201 -5.30 -0.51 -34.05
CA ASP A 201 -5.04 -1.88 -34.50
C ASP A 201 -4.76 -2.86 -33.37
N PHE A 202 -4.98 -2.45 -32.12
CA PHE A 202 -4.69 -3.30 -30.96
C PHE A 202 -5.50 -4.59 -31.01
N LYS A 203 -4.76 -5.71 -31.01
CA LYS A 203 -5.29 -7.06 -30.80
C LYS A 203 -4.47 -7.74 -29.72
N GLU A 204 -5.13 -8.17 -28.66
CA GLU A 204 -4.44 -8.85 -27.58
C GLU A 204 -3.92 -10.22 -28.05
N MET A 205 -2.63 -10.43 -27.92
CA MET A 205 -1.99 -11.68 -28.28
C MET A 205 -2.16 -12.75 -27.20
N ARG A 206 -2.35 -13.99 -27.64
CA ARG A 206 -2.42 -15.16 -26.80
C ARG A 206 -1.32 -16.16 -27.15
N ILE A 207 -0.63 -16.66 -26.14
CA ILE A 207 0.46 -17.62 -26.29
C ILE A 207 -0.09 -19.04 -26.17
N THR A 208 0.14 -19.84 -27.20
CA THR A 208 -0.24 -21.27 -27.23
C THR A 208 0.98 -22.19 -27.40
N SER A 209 2.08 -21.64 -27.91
CA SER A 209 3.34 -22.36 -28.17
C SER A 209 4.33 -22.21 -27.02
N LYS A 210 5.14 -23.26 -26.80
CA LYS A 210 6.29 -23.25 -25.88
C LYS A 210 7.61 -22.83 -26.55
N LYS A 211 7.58 -22.55 -27.86
CA LYS A 211 8.78 -22.12 -28.60
C LYS A 211 9.31 -20.78 -28.07
N THR A 212 10.60 -20.68 -27.91
CA THR A 212 11.32 -19.51 -27.38
C THR A 212 12.13 -18.78 -28.45
N ASP A 213 12.03 -19.24 -29.72
CA ASP A 213 12.75 -18.64 -30.83
C ASP A 213 12.21 -17.25 -31.21
N ALA A 214 13.03 -16.48 -31.87
CA ALA A 214 12.70 -15.12 -32.33
C ALA A 214 11.63 -15.13 -33.44
N GLU A 215 11.41 -16.26 -34.11
CA GLU A 215 10.38 -16.44 -35.12
C GLU A 215 8.98 -16.61 -34.51
N ASN A 216 8.90 -16.78 -33.19
CA ASN A 216 7.63 -16.85 -32.47
C ASN A 216 7.02 -15.43 -32.33
N ARG A 217 6.55 -14.87 -33.44
CA ARG A 217 5.93 -13.54 -33.48
C ARG A 217 4.86 -13.30 -32.42
N PRO A 218 3.93 -14.28 -32.11
CA PRO A 218 2.99 -14.10 -31.02
C PRO A 218 3.65 -13.85 -29.66
N LEU A 219 4.77 -14.54 -29.36
CA LEU A 219 5.51 -14.34 -28.11
C LEU A 219 6.14 -12.95 -28.06
N CYS A 220 6.86 -12.55 -29.13
CA CYS A 220 7.48 -11.22 -29.22
C CYS A 220 6.44 -10.11 -29.07
N GLN A 221 5.29 -10.25 -29.74
CA GLN A 221 4.22 -9.28 -29.65
C GLN A 221 3.59 -9.25 -28.23
N LYS A 222 3.41 -10.40 -27.57
CA LYS A 222 2.92 -10.43 -26.18
C LYS A 222 3.92 -9.82 -25.21
N LEU A 223 5.21 -10.08 -25.38
CA LEU A 223 6.27 -9.47 -24.59
C LEU A 223 6.29 -7.93 -24.76
N TYR A 224 6.11 -7.44 -25.98
CA TYR A 224 5.90 -6.01 -26.26
C TYR A 224 4.66 -5.48 -25.57
N GLN A 225 3.51 -6.12 -25.69
CA GLN A 225 2.27 -5.70 -25.05
C GLN A 225 2.39 -5.58 -23.53
N LEU A 226 3.20 -6.45 -22.93
CA LEU A 226 3.50 -6.43 -21.50
C LEU A 226 4.67 -5.48 -21.15
N GLY A 227 5.29 -4.81 -22.12
CA GLY A 227 6.39 -3.86 -21.93
C GLY A 227 7.70 -4.50 -21.49
N PHE A 228 8.01 -5.68 -22.03
CA PHE A 228 9.33 -6.32 -21.94
C PHE A 228 10.18 -6.02 -23.16
N LEU A 229 9.56 -5.70 -24.28
CA LEU A 229 10.20 -5.27 -25.52
C LEU A 229 9.68 -3.88 -25.91
N ASP A 230 10.55 -3.07 -26.50
CA ASP A 230 10.21 -1.72 -26.96
C ASP A 230 9.49 -1.73 -28.32
N SER A 231 9.66 -2.80 -29.11
CA SER A 231 9.00 -3.02 -30.39
C SER A 231 8.51 -4.46 -30.53
N ALA A 232 7.41 -4.65 -31.24
CA ALA A 232 6.88 -5.97 -31.59
C ALA A 232 7.45 -6.48 -32.93
N ASN A 233 8.07 -5.59 -33.71
CA ASN A 233 8.52 -5.85 -35.06
C ASN A 233 10.03 -6.09 -35.06
N GLU A 234 10.46 -7.19 -35.75
CA GLU A 234 11.75 -7.35 -36.38
C GLU A 234 12.90 -7.92 -35.59
N ASN A 235 13.59 -8.85 -36.25
CA ASN A 235 14.98 -9.31 -36.02
C ASN A 235 15.49 -9.29 -34.57
N ILE A 236 14.60 -9.67 -33.64
CA ILE A 236 14.98 -9.78 -32.24
C ILE A 236 15.88 -11.00 -32.13
N LEU A 237 17.11 -10.81 -31.69
CA LEU A 237 18.05 -11.90 -31.50
C LEU A 237 17.49 -12.91 -30.50
N GLU A 238 17.68 -14.20 -30.74
CA GLU A 238 17.18 -15.30 -29.88
C GLU A 238 17.62 -15.11 -28.42
N ASN A 239 18.86 -14.69 -28.17
CA ASN A 239 19.36 -14.39 -26.84
C ASN A 239 18.58 -13.26 -26.15
N THR A 240 18.11 -12.26 -26.91
CA THR A 240 17.27 -11.17 -26.38
C THR A 240 15.90 -11.71 -25.96
N VAL A 241 15.27 -12.56 -26.75
CA VAL A 241 13.99 -13.19 -26.41
C VAL A 241 14.13 -14.01 -25.12
N LYS A 242 15.20 -14.79 -24.97
CA LYS A 242 15.46 -15.57 -23.76
C LYS A 242 15.66 -14.67 -22.54
N GLN A 243 16.38 -13.57 -22.66
CA GLN A 243 16.51 -12.58 -21.58
C GLN A 243 15.16 -11.97 -21.19
N LYS A 244 14.31 -11.63 -22.17
CA LYS A 244 12.97 -11.08 -21.92
C LYS A 244 12.00 -12.09 -21.30
N ILE A 245 12.15 -13.38 -21.61
CA ILE A 245 11.47 -14.47 -20.90
C ILE A 245 11.93 -14.52 -19.43
N GLN A 246 13.23 -14.40 -19.16
CA GLN A 246 13.74 -14.36 -17.79
C GLN A 246 13.24 -13.13 -17.02
N GLU A 247 13.17 -11.97 -17.65
CA GLU A 247 12.56 -10.76 -17.06
C GLU A 247 11.06 -10.98 -16.75
N ALA A 248 10.32 -11.62 -17.65
CA ALA A 248 8.93 -11.98 -17.42
C ALA A 248 8.79 -12.98 -16.26
N GLN A 249 9.67 -13.99 -16.19
CA GLN A 249 9.70 -14.94 -15.09
C GLN A 249 9.94 -14.24 -13.73
N LEU A 250 10.86 -13.28 -13.67
CA LEU A 250 11.07 -12.44 -12.47
C LEU A 250 9.82 -11.64 -12.15
N THR A 251 9.23 -10.97 -13.13
CA THR A 251 8.02 -10.13 -12.99
C THR A 251 6.83 -10.92 -12.44
N PHE A 252 6.70 -12.18 -12.81
CA PHE A 252 5.62 -13.08 -12.33
C PHE A 252 6.04 -13.97 -11.16
N ASN A 253 7.18 -13.68 -10.54
CA ASN A 253 7.73 -14.47 -9.42
C ASN A 253 7.84 -15.97 -9.74
N LEU A 254 8.37 -16.31 -10.93
CA LEU A 254 8.58 -17.69 -11.41
C LEU A 254 10.05 -18.09 -11.43
N ALA A 255 10.36 -19.37 -11.71
CA ALA A 255 11.73 -19.86 -11.89
C ALA A 255 12.37 -19.17 -13.09
N VAL A 256 13.55 -18.61 -12.87
CA VAL A 256 14.30 -17.84 -13.87
C VAL A 256 15.27 -18.78 -14.56
N ASN A 257 14.78 -19.45 -15.59
CA ASN A 257 15.57 -20.38 -16.42
C ASN A 257 15.52 -20.04 -17.93
N GLY A 258 14.69 -19.09 -18.32
CA GLY A 258 14.49 -18.71 -19.71
C GLY A 258 13.61 -19.69 -20.51
N GLU A 259 12.90 -20.59 -19.83
CA GLU A 259 12.02 -21.59 -20.47
C GLU A 259 10.54 -21.18 -20.39
N MET A 260 9.78 -21.56 -21.42
CA MET A 260 8.33 -21.36 -21.49
C MET A 260 7.58 -22.44 -20.71
N SER A 261 7.57 -22.32 -19.38
CA SER A 261 6.79 -23.23 -18.52
C SER A 261 5.27 -23.02 -18.73
N PRO A 262 4.44 -24.05 -18.44
CA PRO A 262 2.98 -23.89 -18.45
C PRO A 262 2.50 -22.78 -17.51
N GLN A 263 3.23 -22.53 -16.42
CA GLN A 263 2.91 -21.45 -15.47
C GLN A 263 3.20 -20.09 -16.09
N LEU A 264 4.35 -19.90 -16.75
CA LEU A 264 4.65 -18.66 -17.46
C LEU A 264 3.63 -18.37 -18.56
N ILE A 265 3.25 -19.38 -19.35
CA ILE A 265 2.23 -19.23 -20.39
C ILE A 265 0.89 -18.76 -19.80
N ARG A 266 0.47 -19.29 -18.66
CA ARG A 266 -0.72 -18.80 -17.96
C ARG A 266 -0.59 -17.34 -17.55
N GLU A 267 0.55 -16.95 -16.98
CA GLU A 267 0.79 -15.55 -16.57
C GLU A 267 0.86 -14.60 -17.77
N LEU A 268 1.53 -14.98 -18.85
CA LEU A 268 1.55 -14.18 -20.08
C LEU A 268 0.13 -14.00 -20.66
N ASN A 269 -0.71 -15.01 -20.56
CA ASN A 269 -2.08 -15.00 -21.10
C ASN A 269 -3.12 -14.34 -20.19
N VAL A 270 -2.75 -13.84 -19.00
CA VAL A 270 -3.66 -12.99 -18.24
C VAL A 270 -3.95 -11.74 -19.07
N PRO A 271 -5.25 -11.40 -19.30
CA PRO A 271 -5.60 -10.27 -20.15
C PRO A 271 -4.96 -8.95 -19.68
N LEU A 272 -4.54 -8.10 -20.64
CA LEU A 272 -3.95 -6.80 -20.31
C LEU A 272 -4.89 -5.94 -19.48
N LYS A 273 -6.19 -6.00 -19.76
CA LYS A 273 -7.22 -5.32 -18.94
C LYS A 273 -7.15 -5.74 -17.47
N VAL A 274 -6.95 -7.03 -17.20
CA VAL A 274 -6.80 -7.56 -15.84
C VAL A 274 -5.49 -7.07 -15.21
N ARG A 275 -4.38 -7.09 -15.98
CA ARG A 275 -3.10 -6.54 -15.52
C ARG A 275 -3.23 -5.05 -15.17
N LEU A 276 -3.92 -4.30 -16.01
CA LEU A 276 -4.18 -2.88 -15.74
C LEU A 276 -5.02 -2.68 -14.47
N GLN A 277 -6.05 -3.50 -14.25
CA GLN A 277 -6.84 -3.47 -12.99
C GLN A 277 -5.97 -3.77 -11.76
N GLN A 278 -5.05 -4.74 -11.86
CA GLN A 278 -4.09 -5.05 -10.79
C GLN A 278 -3.18 -3.85 -10.48
N LEU A 279 -2.66 -3.20 -11.52
CA LEU A 279 -1.80 -2.03 -11.38
C LEU A 279 -2.57 -0.82 -10.82
N ASN A 280 -3.79 -0.57 -11.30
CA ASN A 280 -4.63 0.53 -10.83
C ASN A 280 -4.97 0.37 -9.34
N LEU A 281 -5.34 -0.83 -8.90
CA LEU A 281 -5.56 -1.09 -7.49
C LEU A 281 -4.28 -0.85 -6.67
N SER A 282 -3.15 -1.37 -7.18
CA SER A 282 -1.88 -1.28 -6.47
C SER A 282 -1.37 0.14 -6.35
N VAL A 283 -1.40 0.95 -7.42
CA VAL A 283 -0.94 2.35 -7.36
C VAL A 283 -1.77 3.16 -6.38
N ASN A 284 -3.08 2.92 -6.29
CA ASN A 284 -3.95 3.61 -5.35
C ASN A 284 -3.68 3.21 -3.89
N TYR A 285 -3.37 1.93 -3.62
CA TYR A 285 -2.91 1.50 -2.29
C TYR A 285 -1.57 2.14 -1.91
N TYR A 286 -0.64 2.27 -2.86
CA TYR A 286 0.64 2.93 -2.60
C TYR A 286 0.50 4.44 -2.40
N ARG A 287 -0.42 5.12 -3.07
CA ARG A 287 -0.76 6.53 -2.81
C ARG A 287 -1.29 6.73 -1.39
N TRP A 288 -2.20 5.86 -0.96
CA TRP A 288 -2.69 5.86 0.42
C TRP A 288 -1.55 5.65 1.43
N LEU A 289 -0.65 4.71 1.17
CA LEU A 289 0.51 4.42 2.01
C LEU A 289 1.50 5.59 2.05
N ALA A 290 1.77 6.22 0.93
CA ALA A 290 2.74 7.31 0.82
C ALA A 290 2.42 8.45 1.78
N CYS A 291 1.16 8.80 1.89
CA CYS A 291 0.67 9.80 2.84
C CYS A 291 0.94 9.41 4.31
N LEU A 292 0.72 8.14 4.66
CA LEU A 292 1.00 7.63 6.01
C LEU A 292 2.50 7.62 6.31
N ALA A 293 3.31 7.22 5.34
CA ALA A 293 4.77 7.09 5.47
C ALA A 293 5.49 8.44 5.59
N GLN A 294 4.90 9.54 5.12
CA GLN A 294 5.45 10.89 5.33
C GLN A 294 5.49 11.31 6.79
N LYS A 295 4.51 10.88 7.57
CA LYS A 295 4.36 11.30 8.97
C LYS A 295 5.15 10.45 9.95
N GLN A 296 5.42 9.19 9.58
CA GLN A 296 6.04 8.21 10.48
C GLN A 296 6.58 7.00 9.71
N GLN A 297 7.41 6.19 10.38
CA GLN A 297 7.81 4.90 9.84
C GLN A 297 6.61 3.94 9.83
N VAL A 298 6.45 3.17 8.74
CA VAL A 298 5.32 2.25 8.56
C VAL A 298 5.83 0.88 8.13
N ILE A 299 5.46 -0.15 8.87
CA ILE A 299 5.70 -1.55 8.53
C ILE A 299 4.57 -2.00 7.59
N VAL A 300 4.92 -2.50 6.43
CA VAL A 300 3.96 -3.02 5.44
C VAL A 300 4.29 -4.46 5.10
N VAL A 301 3.35 -5.37 5.37
CA VAL A 301 3.43 -6.77 4.94
C VAL A 301 2.50 -6.97 3.76
N ASN A 302 3.05 -7.31 2.60
CA ASN A 302 2.25 -7.71 1.45
C ASN A 302 2.11 -9.24 1.41
N ILE A 303 0.91 -9.73 1.71
CA ILE A 303 0.64 -11.18 1.83
C ILE A 303 0.98 -11.93 0.54
N PRO A 304 0.43 -11.57 -0.67
CA PRO A 304 0.70 -12.33 -1.88
C PRO A 304 2.17 -12.26 -2.34
N ALA A 305 2.88 -11.21 -1.95
CA ALA A 305 4.33 -11.11 -2.17
C ALA A 305 5.14 -11.94 -1.18
N ALA A 306 4.60 -12.20 0.00
CA ALA A 306 5.30 -12.71 1.17
C ALA A 306 6.58 -11.90 1.48
N TYR A 307 6.44 -10.56 1.52
CA TYR A 307 7.48 -9.58 1.81
C TYR A 307 7.00 -8.55 2.84
N LEU A 308 7.95 -8.06 3.63
CA LEU A 308 7.79 -6.92 4.51
C LEU A 308 8.71 -5.81 4.03
N LYS A 309 8.19 -4.59 3.98
CA LYS A 309 8.95 -3.35 3.80
C LYS A 309 8.65 -2.37 4.92
N VAL A 310 9.66 -1.62 5.35
CA VAL A 310 9.48 -0.46 6.24
C VAL A 310 9.70 0.79 5.43
N TYR A 311 8.68 1.65 5.40
CA TYR A 311 8.71 2.93 4.71
C TYR A 311 8.95 4.07 5.68
N GLN A 312 9.74 5.05 5.26
CA GLN A 312 9.95 6.34 5.94
C GLN A 312 10.04 7.45 4.89
N GLY A 313 9.07 8.35 4.88
CA GLY A 313 8.97 9.32 3.80
C GLY A 313 8.82 8.62 2.45
N ASN A 314 9.69 8.94 1.52
CA ASN A 314 9.74 8.35 0.18
C ASN A 314 10.73 7.17 0.05
N LYS A 315 11.24 6.64 1.15
CA LYS A 315 12.27 5.59 1.13
C LYS A 315 11.79 4.30 1.77
N VAL A 316 12.26 3.18 1.23
CA VAL A 316 12.25 1.88 1.89
C VAL A 316 13.54 1.76 2.70
N ILE A 317 13.43 1.70 4.03
CA ILE A 317 14.57 1.64 4.95
C ILE A 317 14.91 0.22 5.41
N LEU A 318 13.97 -0.71 5.25
CA LEU A 318 14.17 -2.14 5.50
C LEU A 318 13.27 -2.94 4.57
N GLU A 319 13.82 -4.02 4.00
CA GLU A 319 13.07 -5.00 3.21
C GLU A 319 13.51 -6.41 3.58
N MET A 320 12.52 -7.33 3.72
CA MET A 320 12.80 -8.72 4.03
C MET A 320 11.73 -9.67 3.50
N ARG A 321 12.14 -10.93 3.30
CA ARG A 321 11.22 -12.02 3.00
C ARG A 321 10.41 -12.41 4.23
N MET A 322 9.18 -12.87 3.99
CA MET A 322 8.28 -13.35 5.03
C MET A 322 7.79 -14.76 4.75
N VAL A 323 7.43 -15.49 5.79
CA VAL A 323 6.57 -16.67 5.66
C VAL A 323 5.20 -16.31 6.22
N VAL A 324 4.18 -16.43 5.39
CA VAL A 324 2.79 -16.09 5.73
C VAL A 324 1.89 -17.32 5.72
N GLY A 325 0.63 -17.17 6.06
CA GLY A 325 -0.33 -18.26 6.17
C GLY A 325 -0.53 -19.04 4.87
N LYS A 326 -0.72 -20.35 4.98
CA LYS A 326 -1.18 -21.19 3.87
C LYS A 326 -2.65 -20.90 3.54
N PRO A 327 -3.15 -21.23 2.32
CA PRO A 327 -4.55 -20.96 1.94
C PRO A 327 -5.60 -21.49 2.92
N SER A 328 -5.32 -22.63 3.57
CA SER A 328 -6.24 -23.23 4.56
C SER A 328 -6.22 -22.53 5.92
N THR A 329 -5.19 -21.74 6.22
CA THR A 329 -5.04 -20.93 7.44
C THR A 329 -4.42 -19.58 7.07
N PRO A 330 -5.18 -18.71 6.39
CA PRO A 330 -4.66 -17.48 5.80
C PRO A 330 -4.22 -16.46 6.85
N THR A 331 -3.23 -15.66 6.51
CA THR A 331 -2.94 -14.42 7.24
C THR A 331 -4.05 -13.40 6.95
N PHE A 332 -4.56 -12.76 7.99
CA PHE A 332 -5.60 -11.74 7.87
C PHE A 332 -5.01 -10.37 7.51
N THR A 333 -5.74 -9.63 6.70
CA THR A 333 -5.43 -8.22 6.41
C THR A 333 -5.81 -7.36 7.61
N LEU A 334 -4.94 -6.45 8.01
CA LEU A 334 -5.18 -5.57 9.16
C LEU A 334 -4.31 -4.31 9.12
N ALA A 335 -4.70 -3.30 9.87
CA ALA A 335 -3.82 -2.21 10.27
C ALA A 335 -3.86 -2.05 11.79
N SER A 336 -2.70 -1.94 12.41
CA SER A 336 -2.53 -1.78 13.85
C SER A 336 -1.24 -1.01 14.15
N THR A 337 -0.82 -0.98 15.42
CA THR A 337 0.41 -0.31 15.84
C THR A 337 1.20 -1.24 16.75
N VAL A 338 2.51 -1.35 16.52
CA VAL A 338 3.41 -2.13 17.39
C VAL A 338 3.40 -1.54 18.79
N THR A 339 3.17 -2.39 19.78
CA THR A 339 3.09 -1.99 21.20
C THR A 339 4.31 -2.40 21.99
N GLU A 340 4.88 -3.56 21.67
CA GLU A 340 5.98 -4.14 22.42
C GLU A 340 6.78 -5.15 21.58
N VAL A 341 8.01 -5.35 21.98
CA VAL A 341 8.90 -6.42 21.50
C VAL A 341 9.12 -7.41 22.65
N ILE A 342 8.92 -8.69 22.38
CA ILE A 342 9.14 -9.75 23.35
C ILE A 342 10.40 -10.52 22.92
N LEU A 343 11.41 -10.49 23.77
CA LEU A 343 12.63 -11.27 23.63
C LEU A 343 12.47 -12.60 24.34
N TYR A 344 13.01 -13.67 23.77
CA TYR A 344 12.81 -15.04 24.26
C TYR A 344 11.32 -15.38 24.48
N PRO A 345 10.46 -15.26 23.45
CA PRO A 345 9.03 -15.45 23.64
C PRO A 345 8.68 -16.90 23.98
N TYR A 346 7.73 -17.11 24.89
CA TYR A 346 7.01 -18.37 24.95
C TYR A 346 6.02 -18.47 23.81
N TRP A 347 5.90 -19.64 23.21
CA TRP A 347 4.83 -19.90 22.26
C TRP A 347 3.67 -20.65 22.93
N TYR A 348 2.62 -19.95 23.26
CA TYR A 348 1.36 -20.54 23.67
C TYR A 348 0.67 -21.09 22.42
N VAL A 349 0.64 -22.44 22.34
CA VAL A 349 0.11 -23.12 21.16
C VAL A 349 -1.40 -22.92 21.06
N PRO A 350 -1.91 -22.35 19.96
CA PRO A 350 -3.35 -22.23 19.75
C PRO A 350 -4.06 -23.58 19.87
N LEU A 351 -5.24 -23.61 20.50
CA LEU A 351 -5.99 -24.86 20.72
C LEU A 351 -6.19 -25.64 19.42
N SER A 352 -6.43 -24.95 18.31
CA SER A 352 -6.58 -25.59 16.99
C SER A 352 -5.34 -26.38 16.56
N ILE A 353 -4.14 -25.87 16.82
CA ILE A 353 -2.87 -26.55 16.53
C ILE A 353 -2.63 -27.65 17.56
N ALA A 354 -2.87 -27.35 18.84
CA ALA A 354 -2.69 -28.31 19.92
C ALA A 354 -3.49 -29.60 19.69
N VAL A 355 -4.77 -29.47 19.28
CA VAL A 355 -5.63 -30.65 19.12
C VAL A 355 -5.55 -31.30 17.73
N LYS A 356 -5.22 -30.55 16.67
CA LYS A 356 -5.17 -31.09 15.31
C LYS A 356 -3.80 -31.69 14.95
N GLU A 357 -2.74 -31.12 15.50
CA GLU A 357 -1.37 -31.46 15.12
C GLU A 357 -0.57 -32.09 16.28
N LEU A 358 -0.50 -31.40 17.44
CA LEU A 358 0.30 -31.88 18.55
C LEU A 358 -0.33 -33.09 19.26
N LEU A 359 -1.64 -33.07 19.56
CA LEU A 359 -2.27 -34.19 20.29
C LEU A 359 -2.14 -35.52 19.57
N PRO A 360 -2.35 -35.67 18.26
CA PRO A 360 -2.09 -36.90 17.53
C PRO A 360 -0.60 -37.33 17.59
N ALA A 361 0.33 -36.36 17.52
CA ALA A 361 1.74 -36.62 17.59
C ALA A 361 2.15 -37.09 19.01
N ILE A 362 1.67 -36.42 20.05
CA ILE A 362 1.92 -36.79 21.47
C ILE A 362 1.36 -38.18 21.80
N LYS A 363 0.18 -38.53 21.26
CA LYS A 363 -0.40 -39.88 21.45
C LYS A 363 0.49 -40.98 20.86
N ARG A 364 1.21 -40.69 19.78
CA ARG A 364 2.17 -41.62 19.15
C ARG A 364 3.48 -41.66 19.90
N ASP A 365 4.00 -40.48 20.26
CA ASP A 365 5.29 -40.35 20.93
C ASP A 365 5.26 -39.18 21.93
N ARG A 366 5.21 -39.47 23.21
CA ARG A 366 5.23 -38.48 24.30
C ARG A 366 6.57 -37.77 24.45
N SER A 367 7.65 -38.36 23.96
CA SER A 367 8.99 -37.78 24.05
C SER A 367 9.08 -36.47 23.26
N LEU A 368 8.18 -36.26 22.29
CA LEU A 368 8.04 -35.01 21.52
C LEU A 368 7.96 -33.79 22.44
N LEU A 369 7.26 -33.89 23.57
CA LEU A 369 7.08 -32.76 24.49
C LEU A 369 8.42 -32.30 25.07
N ASN A 370 9.26 -33.25 25.53
CA ASN A 370 10.56 -32.91 26.08
C ASN A 370 11.58 -32.54 25.00
N ASN A 371 11.59 -33.28 23.88
CA ASN A 371 12.54 -33.08 22.79
C ASN A 371 12.36 -31.71 22.12
N SER A 372 11.13 -31.13 22.13
CA SER A 372 10.81 -29.83 21.55
C SER A 372 10.46 -28.76 22.60
N ASN A 373 10.92 -28.92 23.85
CA ASN A 373 10.72 -27.97 24.96
C ASN A 373 9.26 -27.58 25.21
N TYR A 374 8.29 -28.47 24.97
CA TYR A 374 6.89 -28.21 25.28
C TYR A 374 6.61 -28.44 26.78
N GLN A 375 5.87 -27.54 27.35
CA GLN A 375 5.35 -27.61 28.71
C GLN A 375 3.82 -27.75 28.63
N VAL A 376 3.26 -28.59 29.52
CA VAL A 376 1.84 -28.77 29.70
C VAL A 376 1.42 -27.97 30.92
N LEU A 377 0.42 -27.12 30.77
CA LEU A 377 -0.09 -26.28 31.88
C LEU A 377 -1.57 -26.54 32.08
N THR A 378 -2.02 -26.42 33.33
CA THR A 378 -3.43 -26.28 33.63
C THR A 378 -3.95 -24.93 33.08
N LYS A 379 -5.25 -24.75 33.02
CA LYS A 379 -5.86 -23.44 32.71
C LYS A 379 -5.48 -22.32 33.70
N ALA A 380 -5.10 -22.70 34.93
CA ALA A 380 -4.57 -21.77 35.95
C ALA A 380 -3.07 -21.49 35.80
N GLY A 381 -2.39 -22.02 34.75
CA GLY A 381 -0.98 -21.76 34.47
C GLY A 381 0.02 -22.64 35.24
N LYS A 382 -0.43 -23.61 36.06
CA LYS A 382 0.45 -24.51 36.78
C LYS A 382 1.02 -25.58 35.83
N ILE A 383 2.33 -25.78 35.84
CA ILE A 383 3.01 -26.84 35.07
C ILE A 383 2.58 -28.21 35.56
N VAL A 384 2.28 -29.09 34.65
CA VAL A 384 1.87 -30.49 34.86
C VAL A 384 2.93 -31.39 34.25
N ASP A 385 3.27 -32.48 34.96
CA ASP A 385 4.12 -33.52 34.38
C ASP A 385 3.42 -34.16 33.18
N PRO A 386 3.98 -34.07 31.97
CA PRO A 386 3.35 -34.59 30.76
C PRO A 386 3.17 -36.13 30.80
N TYR A 387 3.92 -36.84 31.61
CA TYR A 387 3.78 -38.29 31.76
C TYR A 387 2.62 -38.70 32.68
N SER A 388 2.16 -37.80 33.56
CA SER A 388 0.96 -37.98 34.39
C SER A 388 -0.36 -37.78 33.65
N VAL A 389 -0.33 -37.20 32.43
CA VAL A 389 -1.52 -36.91 31.65
C VAL A 389 -1.98 -38.13 30.85
N ASN A 390 -3.26 -38.47 30.97
CA ASN A 390 -3.89 -39.49 30.11
C ASN A 390 -4.24 -38.89 28.73
N TRP A 391 -3.22 -38.83 27.84
CA TRP A 391 -3.36 -38.25 26.49
C TRP A 391 -4.42 -38.93 25.63
N ASN A 392 -4.67 -40.25 25.87
CA ASN A 392 -5.66 -41.00 25.09
C ASN A 392 -7.10 -40.54 25.36
N ALA A 393 -7.38 -40.07 26.58
CA ALA A 393 -8.68 -39.53 26.96
C ALA A 393 -8.94 -38.14 26.37
N LEU A 394 -7.94 -37.45 25.84
CA LEU A 394 -8.05 -36.10 25.29
C LEU A 394 -8.53 -36.10 23.83
N SER A 395 -9.34 -35.13 23.51
CA SER A 395 -9.91 -34.95 22.15
C SER A 395 -10.10 -33.47 21.83
N ARG A 396 -10.57 -33.20 20.61
CA ARG A 396 -10.96 -31.83 20.23
C ARG A 396 -12.05 -31.23 21.16
N ASN A 397 -12.95 -32.05 21.64
CA ASN A 397 -14.05 -31.61 22.49
C ASN A 397 -13.69 -31.54 23.97
N TYR A 398 -12.63 -32.20 24.37
CA TYR A 398 -12.15 -32.22 25.75
C TYR A 398 -10.61 -32.07 25.78
N PHE A 399 -10.13 -30.83 25.97
CA PHE A 399 -8.71 -30.49 26.09
C PHE A 399 -8.53 -29.45 27.21
N PRO A 400 -8.41 -29.87 28.48
CA PRO A 400 -8.34 -28.96 29.62
C PRO A 400 -6.98 -28.33 29.87
N TYR A 401 -6.00 -28.57 29.00
CA TYR A 401 -4.64 -28.10 29.15
C TYR A 401 -4.31 -26.96 28.18
N ILE A 402 -3.24 -26.23 28.51
CA ILE A 402 -2.54 -25.31 27.62
C ILE A 402 -1.20 -25.93 27.30
N ILE A 403 -0.83 -26.04 26.02
CA ILE A 403 0.52 -26.41 25.62
C ILE A 403 1.27 -25.11 25.35
N ARG A 404 2.46 -24.99 25.95
CA ARG A 404 3.38 -23.87 25.75
C ARG A 404 4.74 -24.41 25.35
N GLN A 405 5.34 -23.88 24.27
CA GLN A 405 6.75 -24.13 23.98
C GLN A 405 7.59 -23.12 24.75
N SER A 406 8.56 -23.61 25.49
CA SER A 406 9.54 -22.80 26.23
C SER A 406 10.57 -22.20 25.29
N THR A 407 11.40 -21.32 25.81
CA THR A 407 12.50 -20.71 25.05
C THR A 407 13.57 -21.76 24.69
N GLY A 408 14.27 -21.51 23.59
CA GLY A 408 15.31 -22.41 23.06
C GLY A 408 15.50 -22.20 21.58
N CYS A 409 16.51 -22.85 20.99
CA CYS A 409 16.85 -22.75 19.57
C CYS A 409 15.78 -23.33 18.66
N ASP A 410 14.95 -24.21 19.16
CA ASP A 410 13.86 -24.90 18.49
C ASP A 410 12.49 -24.21 18.69
N ASN A 411 12.41 -23.10 19.46
CA ASN A 411 11.18 -22.39 19.67
C ASN A 411 10.62 -21.88 18.33
N SER A 412 9.37 -22.22 18.05
CA SER A 412 8.69 -21.85 16.79
C SER A 412 8.60 -20.35 16.54
N LEU A 413 8.69 -19.52 17.59
CA LEU A 413 8.70 -18.06 17.49
C LEU A 413 10.11 -17.47 17.42
N GLY A 414 11.16 -18.32 17.44
CA GLY A 414 12.55 -17.89 17.47
C GLY A 414 12.87 -17.05 18.70
N LEU A 415 13.73 -16.05 18.54
CA LEU A 415 14.25 -15.22 19.62
C LEU A 415 13.44 -13.94 19.88
N LEU A 416 12.61 -13.52 18.92
CA LEU A 416 11.96 -12.22 18.96
C LEU A 416 10.54 -12.27 18.39
N LYS A 417 9.62 -11.59 19.07
CA LYS A 417 8.23 -11.40 18.65
C LYS A 417 7.83 -9.93 18.80
N LEU A 418 7.17 -9.37 17.80
CA LEU A 418 6.55 -8.05 17.86
C LEU A 418 5.04 -8.21 18.04
N ASN A 419 4.50 -7.61 19.08
CA ASN A 419 3.08 -7.57 19.36
C ASN A 419 2.45 -6.28 18.86
N PHE A 420 1.23 -6.43 18.35
CA PHE A 420 0.30 -5.36 18.03
C PHE A 420 -1.12 -5.88 18.21
N TYR A 421 -2.01 -5.04 18.73
CA TYR A 421 -3.38 -5.47 18.98
C TYR A 421 -4.13 -5.78 17.67
N ASN A 422 -4.80 -6.92 17.64
CA ASN A 422 -5.76 -7.28 16.59
C ASN A 422 -6.64 -8.45 17.06
N PRO A 423 -7.89 -8.59 16.54
CA PRO A 423 -8.82 -9.64 16.97
C PRO A 423 -8.44 -11.06 16.49
N PHE A 424 -7.44 -11.17 15.61
CA PHE A 424 -7.03 -12.44 15.00
C PHE A 424 -5.89 -13.12 15.76
N GLY A 425 -5.32 -12.46 16.78
CA GLY A 425 -4.13 -12.95 17.47
C GLY A 425 -2.90 -13.09 16.58
N ALA A 426 -2.82 -12.29 15.50
CA ALA A 426 -1.69 -12.27 14.59
C ALA A 426 -0.53 -11.44 15.16
N TYR A 427 0.71 -11.85 14.86
CA TYR A 427 1.92 -11.15 15.25
C TYR A 427 3.04 -11.39 14.24
N LEU A 428 4.09 -10.56 14.32
CA LEU A 428 5.35 -10.75 13.62
C LEU A 428 6.32 -11.49 14.54
N HIS A 429 7.04 -12.48 14.04
CA HIS A 429 7.98 -13.22 14.87
C HIS A 429 9.17 -13.79 14.08
N ASP A 430 10.21 -14.09 14.79
CA ASP A 430 11.36 -14.85 14.32
C ASP A 430 11.00 -16.34 14.08
N THR A 431 11.91 -17.13 13.59
CA THR A 431 11.74 -18.57 13.38
C THR A 431 13.09 -19.28 13.29
N PRO A 432 13.23 -20.51 13.82
CA PRO A 432 14.41 -21.33 13.58
C PRO A 432 14.48 -21.88 12.14
N ALA A 433 13.33 -21.97 11.45
CA ALA A 433 13.24 -22.51 10.08
C ALA A 433 13.66 -21.47 9.03
N LYS A 434 14.92 -21.05 9.06
CA LYS A 434 15.46 -19.99 8.18
C LYS A 434 15.55 -20.40 6.71
N GLU A 435 15.63 -21.68 6.42
CA GLU A 435 15.65 -22.25 5.06
C GLU A 435 14.38 -21.92 4.26
N LEU A 436 13.24 -21.75 4.93
CA LEU A 436 11.97 -21.41 4.29
C LEU A 436 12.01 -20.06 3.57
N PHE A 437 12.91 -19.14 3.97
CA PHE A 437 13.06 -17.86 3.28
C PHE A 437 13.72 -18.00 1.91
N LYS A 438 14.41 -19.09 1.63
CA LYS A 438 14.99 -19.41 0.31
C LYS A 438 13.92 -19.86 -0.68
N GLU A 439 12.80 -20.35 -0.16
CA GLU A 439 11.67 -20.78 -0.97
C GLU A 439 11.05 -19.58 -1.70
N ARG A 440 10.59 -19.84 -2.92
CA ARG A 440 9.89 -18.83 -3.69
C ARG A 440 8.46 -18.61 -3.21
N ARG A 441 7.74 -19.70 -2.92
CA ARG A 441 6.39 -19.68 -2.34
C ARG A 441 6.52 -19.86 -0.84
N ARG A 442 6.21 -18.84 -0.07
CA ARG A 442 6.40 -18.81 1.38
C ARG A 442 5.08 -18.78 2.14
N PHE A 443 4.13 -19.62 1.74
CA PHE A 443 2.80 -19.76 2.34
C PHE A 443 2.71 -21.03 3.19
N TYR A 444 3.36 -21.03 4.37
CA TYR A 444 3.49 -22.22 5.20
C TYR A 444 2.98 -22.06 6.61
N SER A 445 2.74 -20.82 7.10
CA SER A 445 2.35 -20.60 8.49
C SER A 445 0.85 -20.87 8.74
N HIS A 446 0.46 -20.84 10.00
CA HIS A 446 -0.93 -20.93 10.45
C HIS A 446 -1.60 -19.55 10.60
N GLY A 447 -1.11 -18.55 9.89
CA GLY A 447 -1.64 -17.19 9.89
C GLY A 447 -0.71 -16.12 10.45
N CYS A 448 0.18 -16.48 11.40
CA CYS A 448 1.24 -15.58 11.88
C CYS A 448 2.32 -15.37 10.82
N MET A 449 3.12 -14.31 10.98
CA MET A 449 4.06 -13.84 9.97
C MET A 449 5.48 -13.97 10.46
N ARG A 450 6.27 -14.91 9.83
CA ARG A 450 7.67 -15.14 10.16
C ARG A 450 8.57 -14.17 9.42
N MET A 451 9.54 -13.59 10.13
CA MET A 451 10.48 -12.60 9.63
C MET A 451 11.83 -13.19 9.29
N GLU A 452 12.40 -12.83 8.13
CA GLU A 452 13.77 -13.20 7.76
C GLU A 452 14.81 -12.44 8.61
N LYS A 453 14.57 -11.15 8.87
CA LYS A 453 15.48 -10.21 9.54
C LYS A 453 14.82 -9.61 10.80
N PRO A 454 14.49 -10.42 11.81
CA PRO A 454 13.75 -9.94 12.99
C PRO A 454 14.53 -8.93 13.81
N MET A 455 15.87 -9.08 13.92
CA MET A 455 16.71 -8.20 14.72
C MET A 455 16.79 -6.80 14.12
N GLU A 456 16.91 -6.69 12.78
CA GLU A 456 16.91 -5.39 12.08
C GLU A 456 15.60 -4.63 12.32
N LEU A 457 14.44 -5.32 12.29
CA LEU A 457 13.17 -4.68 12.61
C LEU A 457 13.06 -4.35 14.10
N GLY A 458 13.59 -5.21 14.98
CA GLY A 458 13.68 -4.96 16.41
C GLY A 458 14.44 -3.68 16.73
N HIS A 459 15.58 -3.42 16.08
CA HIS A 459 16.36 -2.19 16.22
C HIS A 459 15.58 -0.95 15.82
N LEU A 460 14.77 -1.00 14.75
CA LEU A 460 13.94 0.12 14.34
C LEU A 460 12.85 0.43 15.36
N VAL A 461 12.25 -0.59 15.98
CA VAL A 461 11.17 -0.44 16.97
C VAL A 461 11.71 -0.01 18.33
N LEU A 462 12.87 -0.55 18.75
CA LEU A 462 13.54 -0.27 20.03
C LEU A 462 14.69 0.72 19.85
N LYS A 463 14.42 1.86 19.24
CA LYS A 463 15.42 2.87 18.87
C LYS A 463 16.31 3.33 20.04
N ASN A 464 15.72 3.46 21.23
CA ASN A 464 16.42 3.91 22.45
C ASN A 464 16.92 2.72 23.30
N ASN A 465 16.44 1.51 23.02
CA ASN A 465 16.77 0.27 23.75
C ASN A 465 17.46 -0.75 22.85
N GLN A 466 18.29 -0.33 21.90
CA GLN A 466 19.00 -1.21 20.95
C GLN A 466 19.84 -2.27 21.65
N VAL A 467 20.43 -1.92 22.81
CA VAL A 467 21.22 -2.84 23.65
C VAL A 467 20.47 -4.13 23.97
N ALA A 468 19.14 -4.09 24.09
CA ALA A 468 18.33 -5.30 24.31
C ALA A 468 18.42 -6.28 23.13
N ILE A 469 18.42 -5.76 21.90
CA ILE A 469 18.56 -6.58 20.67
C ILE A 469 19.99 -7.04 20.48
N ASP A 470 20.98 -6.19 20.76
CA ASP A 470 22.40 -6.55 20.68
C ASP A 470 22.72 -7.68 21.66
N THR A 471 22.27 -7.55 22.91
CA THR A 471 22.40 -8.61 23.92
C THR A 471 21.71 -9.90 23.50
N LEU A 472 20.54 -9.84 22.87
CA LEU A 472 19.84 -10.99 22.32
C LEU A 472 20.66 -11.66 21.22
N THR A 473 21.27 -10.87 20.34
CA THR A 473 22.11 -11.36 19.24
C THR A 473 23.37 -12.01 19.75
N GLU A 474 24.04 -11.43 20.75
CA GLU A 474 25.25 -11.96 21.37
C GLU A 474 25.00 -13.28 22.13
N LYS A 475 23.95 -13.31 22.95
CA LYS A 475 23.62 -14.49 23.76
C LYS A 475 23.00 -15.63 22.97
N GLY A 476 22.39 -15.29 21.81
CA GLY A 476 21.69 -16.26 20.98
C GLY A 476 20.53 -16.94 21.70
N CYS A 477 20.26 -18.19 21.36
CA CYS A 477 19.16 -18.95 21.95
C CYS A 477 19.54 -19.52 23.33
N LEU A 478 18.72 -19.20 24.33
CA LEU A 478 18.87 -19.71 25.70
C LEU A 478 17.66 -20.58 26.04
N LYS A 479 17.95 -21.77 26.63
CA LYS A 479 16.90 -22.64 27.16
C LYS A 479 16.42 -22.11 28.52
N ASN A 480 15.10 -22.25 28.77
CA ASN A 480 14.45 -21.90 30.04
C ASN A 480 14.63 -20.43 30.48
N GLN A 481 14.91 -19.54 29.52
CA GLN A 481 14.94 -18.11 29.74
C GLN A 481 13.49 -17.59 29.90
N SER A 482 13.25 -16.73 30.89
CA SER A 482 11.98 -16.03 30.98
C SER A 482 11.85 -14.98 29.87
N PRO A 483 10.68 -14.80 29.27
CA PRO A 483 10.46 -13.75 28.29
C PRO A 483 10.74 -12.36 28.86
N ILE A 484 11.37 -11.51 28.06
CA ILE A 484 11.63 -10.11 28.40
C ILE A 484 10.74 -9.26 27.50
N ILE A 485 9.83 -8.53 28.12
CA ILE A 485 8.88 -7.63 27.41
C ILE A 485 9.47 -6.23 27.43
N VAL A 486 9.72 -5.68 26.25
CA VAL A 486 10.22 -4.31 26.07
C VAL A 486 9.16 -3.49 25.34
N PRO A 487 8.61 -2.44 25.96
CA PRO A 487 7.69 -1.54 25.26
C PRO A 487 8.34 -0.93 24.01
N ALA A 488 7.57 -0.76 22.96
CA ALA A 488 8.06 -0.16 21.73
C ALA A 488 8.35 1.34 21.95
N ASP A 489 9.58 1.76 21.67
CA ASP A 489 9.98 3.18 21.71
C ASP A 489 9.32 3.95 20.56
N VAL A 490 9.26 3.31 19.39
CA VAL A 490 8.60 3.85 18.20
C VAL A 490 7.32 3.06 17.95
N LYS A 491 6.18 3.72 18.15
CA LYS A 491 4.86 3.15 17.87
C LYS A 491 4.61 3.13 16.36
N MET A 492 5.22 2.16 15.68
CA MET A 492 5.13 2.03 14.22
C MET A 492 3.79 1.41 13.82
N PRO A 493 3.03 2.03 12.88
CA PRO A 493 1.92 1.36 12.23
C PRO A 493 2.38 0.09 11.51
N VAL A 494 1.58 -0.95 11.61
CA VAL A 494 1.70 -2.21 10.86
C VAL A 494 0.51 -2.34 9.95
N VAL A 495 0.74 -2.37 8.65
CA VAL A 495 -0.27 -2.61 7.63
C VAL A 495 0.00 -3.97 7.00
N VAL A 496 -0.91 -4.89 7.18
CA VAL A 496 -0.91 -6.21 6.52
C VAL A 496 -1.98 -6.18 5.45
N TRP A 497 -1.57 -6.07 4.21
CA TRP A 497 -2.50 -5.92 3.09
C TRP A 497 -2.39 -7.06 2.08
N TYR A 498 -3.32 -7.07 1.13
CA TYR A 498 -3.35 -8.02 0.04
C TYR A 498 -3.30 -7.24 -1.28
N ASN A 499 -2.07 -6.88 -1.72
CA ASN A 499 -1.84 -6.05 -2.89
C ASN A 499 -1.36 -6.91 -4.07
N PRO A 500 -2.06 -6.92 -5.23
CA PRO A 500 -1.78 -7.83 -6.35
C PRO A 500 -0.51 -7.50 -7.12
N ALA A 501 0.05 -6.30 -6.96
CA ALA A 501 1.32 -5.94 -7.59
C ALA A 501 2.21 -5.14 -6.62
N GLY A 502 3.50 -5.07 -6.93
CA GLY A 502 4.48 -4.34 -6.15
C GLY A 502 5.73 -4.05 -6.98
N VAL A 503 6.77 -3.56 -6.33
CA VAL A 503 8.03 -3.20 -7.00
C VAL A 503 9.18 -3.77 -6.18
N ASP A 504 10.15 -4.41 -6.84
CA ASP A 504 11.36 -4.91 -6.20
C ASP A 504 12.42 -3.80 -6.01
N SER A 505 13.52 -4.12 -5.37
CA SER A 505 14.62 -3.19 -5.11
C SER A 505 15.32 -2.67 -6.38
N SER A 506 15.12 -3.32 -7.53
CA SER A 506 15.62 -2.89 -8.84
C SER A 506 14.66 -1.92 -9.57
N GLY A 507 13.49 -1.63 -8.99
CA GLY A 507 12.44 -0.81 -9.61
C GLY A 507 11.54 -1.59 -10.58
N ARG A 508 11.65 -2.93 -10.64
CA ARG A 508 10.82 -3.77 -11.50
C ARG A 508 9.44 -3.97 -10.87
N VAL A 509 8.40 -3.79 -11.68
CA VAL A 509 7.02 -4.12 -11.29
C VAL A 509 6.83 -5.63 -11.27
N LEU A 510 6.32 -6.14 -10.17
CA LEU A 510 6.00 -7.56 -9.95
C LEU A 510 4.49 -7.74 -9.87
N PHE A 511 4.00 -8.85 -10.43
CA PHE A 511 2.62 -9.32 -10.25
C PHE A 511 2.61 -10.56 -9.37
N PHE A 512 1.71 -10.59 -8.40
CA PHE A 512 1.63 -11.66 -7.43
C PHE A 512 0.43 -12.56 -7.67
N GLU A 513 0.60 -13.85 -7.42
CA GLU A 513 -0.47 -14.84 -7.47
C GLU A 513 -1.56 -14.53 -6.44
N ASP A 514 -2.82 -14.61 -6.81
CA ASP A 514 -3.95 -14.52 -5.88
C ASP A 514 -4.15 -15.82 -5.09
N VAL A 515 -3.21 -16.10 -4.18
CA VAL A 515 -3.11 -17.37 -3.43
C VAL A 515 -4.35 -17.63 -2.57
N TYR A 516 -4.98 -16.56 -2.05
CA TYR A 516 -6.18 -16.68 -1.20
C TYR A 516 -7.49 -16.45 -1.96
N LYS A 517 -7.43 -16.29 -3.30
CA LYS A 517 -8.59 -16.04 -4.16
C LYS A 517 -9.45 -14.86 -3.69
N LYS A 518 -8.79 -13.74 -3.40
CA LYS A 518 -9.44 -12.51 -2.89
C LYS A 518 -9.96 -11.61 -4.00
N PHE A 519 -9.47 -11.76 -5.22
CA PHE A 519 -9.82 -10.88 -6.32
C PHE A 519 -10.79 -11.55 -7.29
N ASN A 520 -11.76 -10.76 -7.76
CA ASN A 520 -12.65 -11.13 -8.87
C ASN A 520 -12.41 -10.14 -10.01
N TRP A 521 -11.47 -10.48 -10.91
CA TRP A 521 -11.08 -9.63 -12.04
C TRP A 521 -12.04 -9.74 -13.24
N GLY A 522 -13.34 -9.75 -12.99
CA GLY A 522 -14.36 -9.77 -14.06
C GLY A 522 -14.52 -11.15 -14.67
N LYS A 523 -14.97 -12.09 -13.87
CA LYS A 523 -15.64 -13.29 -14.35
C LYS A 523 -17.06 -12.97 -14.73
#